data_680806da1da027251e657e381b5771f2
#
_entry.id   680806da1da027251e657e381b5771f2
#
_cell.length_a   1.000
_cell.length_b   1.000
_cell.length_c   1.000
_cell.angle_alpha   90.00
_cell.angle_beta   90.00
_cell.angle_gamma   90.00
#
_symmetry.space_group_name_H-M   'P 1'
#
loop_
_entity.id
_entity.type
_entity.pdbx_description
1 polymer ?
#
loop_
_entity_poly.entity_id
_entity_poly.type
_entity_poly.pdbx_seq_one_letter_code
_entity_poly.pdbx_strand_id
1 'polypeptide(L)'
;YQQYKFLFADPTNPKTGADHIFMRAPEMQLIIAETACRLGNETEAKTALNDLMKTRSESYDCSSLSGATLGKLTTDETGSLLEEIILQRRIELWGEVGRIYDIKRLRQGFKRTSDMGHPTGSLLINRHTDDPESFDWVMTIPSKEIDANPLILQNPVGSYPDDSGLEGDDPALAPKADDKTE
;
A
#
# COMPACT_ATOMS: atom_id res chain seq x y z
N TYR A 1 23.15 -4.23 3.13
CA TYR A 1 22.28 -5.13 2.34
C TYR A 1 22.36 -4.71 0.88
N GLN A 2 22.70 -5.65 -0.03
CA GLN A 2 22.67 -5.40 -1.46
C GLN A 2 21.35 -5.88 -2.04
N GLN A 3 20.76 -5.04 -2.90
CA GLN A 3 19.51 -5.36 -3.58
C GLN A 3 19.79 -5.96 -4.95
N TYR A 4 19.37 -7.20 -5.16
CA TYR A 4 19.61 -7.94 -6.41
C TYR A 4 18.39 -8.06 -7.32
N LYS A 5 17.21 -7.73 -6.84
CA LYS A 5 15.96 -7.96 -7.55
C LYS A 5 15.81 -7.11 -8.81
N PHE A 6 16.40 -5.92 -8.82
CA PHE A 6 16.30 -4.93 -9.91
C PHE A 6 17.69 -4.54 -10.40
N LEU A 7 18.45 -5.54 -10.86
CA LEU A 7 19.76 -5.27 -11.43
C LEU A 7 19.66 -4.76 -12.86
N PHE A 8 20.44 -3.75 -13.19
CA PHE A 8 20.67 -3.37 -14.58
C PHE A 8 21.39 -4.50 -15.33
N ALA A 9 21.19 -4.58 -16.64
CA ALA A 9 21.87 -5.56 -17.49
C ALA A 9 23.39 -5.49 -17.35
N ASP A 10 23.94 -4.30 -17.10
CA ASP A 10 25.30 -4.06 -16.67
C ASP A 10 25.30 -3.29 -15.35
N PRO A 11 25.64 -3.93 -14.19
CA PRO A 11 25.64 -3.28 -12.89
C PRO A 11 26.62 -2.11 -12.78
N THR A 12 27.61 -2.02 -13.68
CA THR A 12 28.59 -0.95 -13.68
C THR A 12 28.15 0.26 -14.51
N ASN A 13 27.11 0.09 -15.31
CA ASN A 13 26.58 1.14 -16.18
C ASN A 13 25.06 1.36 -15.96
N PRO A 14 24.67 2.34 -15.14
CA PRO A 14 23.26 2.60 -14.84
C PRO A 14 22.43 3.08 -16.04
N LYS A 15 23.07 3.29 -17.20
CA LYS A 15 22.38 3.62 -18.45
C LYS A 15 21.90 2.39 -19.21
N THR A 16 22.33 1.19 -18.83
CA THR A 16 21.81 -0.05 -19.39
C THR A 16 20.43 -0.32 -18.79
N GLY A 17 19.47 -0.66 -19.65
CA GLY A 17 18.12 -1.00 -19.20
C GLY A 17 18.11 -2.24 -18.34
N ALA A 18 17.12 -2.34 -17.50
CA ALA A 18 16.74 -3.56 -16.78
C ALA A 18 15.34 -3.98 -17.21
N ASP A 19 15.05 -5.27 -17.13
CA ASP A 19 13.70 -5.74 -17.40
C ASP A 19 12.73 -5.17 -16.35
N HIS A 20 11.64 -4.62 -16.84
CA HIS A 20 10.58 -4.16 -15.95
C HIS A 20 9.67 -5.34 -15.61
N ILE A 21 9.64 -5.71 -14.34
CA ILE A 21 8.76 -6.76 -13.84
C ILE A 21 7.34 -6.22 -13.80
N PHE A 22 6.50 -6.69 -14.71
CA PHE A 22 5.12 -6.27 -14.80
C PHE A 22 4.18 -7.23 -14.08
N MET A 23 4.43 -8.53 -14.21
CA MET A 23 3.64 -9.61 -13.58
C MET A 23 4.49 -10.87 -13.47
N ARG A 24 4.34 -11.62 -12.38
CA ARG A 24 5.06 -12.87 -12.16
C ARG A 24 4.15 -13.98 -11.64
N ALA A 25 4.52 -15.23 -11.91
CA ALA A 25 3.81 -16.40 -11.40
C ALA A 25 3.60 -16.40 -9.86
N PRO A 26 4.57 -15.98 -9.03
CA PRO A 26 4.34 -15.83 -7.60
C PRO A 26 3.17 -14.92 -7.22
N GLU A 27 2.92 -13.86 -7.98
CA GLU A 27 1.76 -13.01 -7.73
C GLU A 27 0.45 -13.75 -7.96
N MET A 28 0.38 -14.54 -9.03
CA MET A 28 -0.81 -15.37 -9.32
C MET A 28 -1.05 -16.39 -8.21
N GLN A 29 0.00 -17.01 -7.72
CA GLN A 29 -0.08 -17.98 -6.62
C GLN A 29 -0.60 -17.32 -5.33
N LEU A 30 -0.15 -16.11 -5.03
CA LEU A 30 -0.63 -15.33 -3.88
C LEU A 30 -2.08 -14.87 -4.05
N ILE A 31 -2.52 -14.57 -5.27
CA ILE A 31 -3.92 -14.27 -5.57
C ILE A 31 -4.78 -15.50 -5.32
N ILE A 32 -4.35 -16.68 -5.76
CA ILE A 32 -5.06 -17.94 -5.51
C ILE A 32 -5.16 -18.18 -4.00
N ALA A 33 -4.06 -18.06 -3.27
CA ALA A 33 -4.06 -18.24 -1.82
C ALA A 33 -5.01 -17.27 -1.11
N GLU A 34 -4.96 -15.98 -1.45
CA GLU A 34 -5.84 -14.97 -0.86
C GLU A 34 -7.31 -15.24 -1.17
N THR A 35 -7.62 -15.53 -2.43
CA THR A 35 -9.00 -15.78 -2.88
C THR A 35 -9.58 -17.01 -2.21
N ALA A 36 -8.82 -18.11 -2.18
CA ALA A 36 -9.26 -19.34 -1.52
C ALA A 36 -9.49 -19.10 -0.01
N CYS A 37 -8.59 -18.39 0.67
CA CYS A 37 -8.74 -18.04 2.07
C CYS A 37 -10.02 -17.24 2.32
N ARG A 38 -10.30 -16.21 1.52
CA ARG A 38 -11.49 -15.37 1.65
C ARG A 38 -12.81 -16.12 1.37
N LEU A 39 -12.74 -17.14 0.52
CA LEU A 39 -13.88 -18.02 0.24
C LEU A 39 -14.07 -19.14 1.28
N GLY A 40 -13.23 -19.18 2.32
CA GLY A 40 -13.27 -20.22 3.35
C GLY A 40 -12.62 -21.54 2.94
N ASN A 41 -11.95 -21.58 1.78
CA ASN A 41 -11.26 -22.76 1.28
C ASN A 41 -9.80 -22.81 1.78
N GLU A 42 -9.65 -22.95 3.09
CA GLU A 42 -8.33 -22.83 3.76
C GLU A 42 -7.33 -23.88 3.29
N THR A 43 -7.80 -25.08 2.92
CA THR A 43 -6.90 -26.14 2.45
C THR A 43 -6.18 -25.73 1.17
N GLU A 44 -6.92 -25.19 0.21
CA GLU A 44 -6.35 -24.69 -1.05
C GLU A 44 -5.46 -23.47 -0.82
N ALA A 45 -5.89 -22.56 0.06
CA ALA A 45 -5.11 -21.38 0.43
C ALA A 45 -3.75 -21.77 1.01
N LYS A 46 -3.71 -22.70 1.96
CA LYS A 46 -2.48 -23.22 2.58
C LYS A 46 -1.59 -23.94 1.58
N THR A 47 -2.18 -24.75 0.70
CA THR A 47 -1.44 -25.45 -0.35
C THR A 47 -0.76 -24.42 -1.26
N ALA A 48 -1.51 -23.47 -1.80
CA ALA A 48 -0.98 -22.45 -2.68
C ALA A 48 0.13 -21.62 -2.03
N LEU A 49 -0.04 -21.24 -0.77
CA LEU A 49 0.96 -20.48 -0.02
C LEU A 49 2.21 -21.32 0.27
N ASN A 50 2.05 -22.54 0.77
CA ASN A 50 3.17 -23.44 1.07
C ASN A 50 3.97 -23.78 -0.19
N ASP A 51 3.32 -24.06 -1.31
CA ASP A 51 3.99 -24.38 -2.58
C ASP A 51 4.88 -23.23 -3.05
N LEU A 52 4.41 -22.00 -2.93
CA LEU A 52 5.22 -20.84 -3.24
C LEU A 52 6.35 -20.66 -2.24
N MET A 53 6.03 -20.64 -0.95
CA MET A 53 6.98 -20.24 0.08
C MET A 53 8.08 -21.28 0.32
N LYS A 54 7.82 -22.56 0.08
CA LYS A 54 8.85 -23.61 0.12
C LYS A 54 9.94 -23.43 -0.94
N THR A 55 9.64 -22.70 -2.02
CA THR A 55 10.68 -22.30 -2.98
C THR A 55 11.64 -21.23 -2.43
N ARG A 56 11.31 -20.58 -1.33
CA ARG A 56 12.10 -19.56 -0.64
C ARG A 56 12.74 -20.09 0.64
N SER A 57 12.03 -20.94 1.37
CA SER A 57 12.47 -21.57 2.61
C SER A 57 11.85 -22.95 2.73
N GLU A 58 12.69 -24.00 2.69
CA GLU A 58 12.25 -25.40 2.78
C GLU A 58 11.46 -25.68 4.08
N SER A 59 11.77 -24.95 5.15
CA SER A 59 11.13 -25.12 6.47
C SER A 59 9.80 -24.35 6.61
N TYR A 60 9.39 -23.61 5.57
CA TYR A 60 8.15 -22.83 5.66
C TYR A 60 6.92 -23.74 5.76
N ASP A 61 6.06 -23.45 6.72
CA ASP A 61 4.80 -24.15 6.91
C ASP A 61 3.75 -23.24 7.55
N CYS A 62 2.66 -23.01 6.82
CA CYS A 62 1.50 -22.25 7.29
C CYS A 62 0.33 -23.14 7.74
N SER A 63 0.52 -24.44 7.89
CA SER A 63 -0.55 -25.42 8.16
C SER A 63 -1.31 -25.15 9.45
N SER A 64 -0.66 -24.57 10.47
CA SER A 64 -1.28 -24.23 11.75
C SER A 64 -2.15 -22.96 11.73
N LEU A 65 -2.01 -22.13 10.70
CA LEU A 65 -2.75 -20.86 10.60
C LEU A 65 -4.18 -21.11 10.10
N SER A 66 -5.11 -20.25 10.49
CA SER A 66 -6.50 -20.29 10.05
C SER A 66 -7.16 -18.91 10.09
N GLY A 67 -8.29 -18.79 9.41
CA GLY A 67 -9.11 -17.58 9.43
C GLY A 67 -8.70 -16.51 8.43
N ALA A 68 -9.63 -15.59 8.17
CA ALA A 68 -9.51 -14.54 7.16
C ALA A 68 -9.66 -13.13 7.76
N THR A 69 -9.14 -12.93 8.95
CA THR A 69 -9.19 -11.64 9.66
C THR A 69 -7.95 -10.82 9.34
N LEU A 70 -8.14 -9.52 9.09
CA LEU A 70 -7.07 -8.54 8.98
C LEU A 70 -7.27 -7.46 10.05
N GLY A 71 -6.18 -6.92 10.54
CA GLY A 71 -6.19 -5.76 11.40
C GLY A 71 -6.55 -4.48 10.65
N LYS A 72 -6.96 -3.44 11.39
CA LYS A 72 -7.22 -2.11 10.84
C LYS A 72 -5.94 -1.46 10.31
N LEU A 73 -4.84 -1.67 11.00
CA LEU A 73 -3.51 -1.21 10.57
C LEU A 73 -2.71 -2.36 9.95
N THR A 74 -1.79 -2.00 9.07
CA THR A 74 -0.86 -2.97 8.47
C THR A 74 0.16 -3.56 9.45
N THR A 75 0.17 -3.07 10.67
CA THR A 75 1.02 -3.51 11.79
C THR A 75 0.25 -4.30 12.84
N ASP A 76 -1.07 -4.39 12.73
CA ASP A 76 -1.86 -5.20 13.65
C ASP A 76 -1.62 -6.68 13.36
N GLU A 77 -1.38 -7.46 14.40
CA GLU A 77 -1.13 -8.89 14.32
C GLU A 77 -2.40 -9.65 14.73
N THR A 78 -3.06 -10.26 13.77
CA THR A 78 -4.26 -11.10 14.02
C THR A 78 -3.92 -12.58 14.14
N GLY A 79 -2.75 -12.98 13.62
CA GLY A 79 -2.32 -14.37 13.55
C GLY A 79 -3.12 -15.21 12.56
N SER A 80 -3.88 -14.59 11.66
CA SER A 80 -4.72 -15.29 10.72
C SER A 80 -3.95 -15.77 9.49
N LEU A 81 -4.50 -16.78 8.80
CA LEU A 81 -3.97 -17.25 7.52
C LEU A 81 -3.97 -16.14 6.47
N LEU A 82 -5.02 -15.31 6.43
CA LEU A 82 -5.09 -14.20 5.50
C LEU A 82 -4.00 -13.16 5.76
N GLU A 83 -3.73 -12.85 7.02
CA GLU A 83 -2.66 -11.92 7.39
C GLU A 83 -1.30 -12.43 6.90
N GLU A 84 -1.01 -13.71 7.11
CA GLU A 84 0.22 -14.34 6.63
C GLU A 84 0.33 -14.26 5.10
N ILE A 85 -0.74 -14.55 4.36
CA ILE A 85 -0.77 -14.41 2.90
C ILE A 85 -0.44 -12.98 2.47
N ILE A 86 -1.02 -11.98 3.12
CA ILE A 86 -0.77 -10.57 2.82
C ILE A 86 0.66 -10.15 3.18
N LEU A 87 1.21 -10.69 4.29
CA LEU A 87 2.60 -10.49 4.66
C LEU A 87 3.54 -11.05 3.61
N GLN A 88 3.32 -12.29 3.17
CA GLN A 88 4.15 -12.91 2.14
C GLN A 88 4.01 -12.20 0.79
N ARG A 89 2.81 -11.72 0.44
CA ARG A 89 2.61 -10.87 -0.73
C ARG A 89 3.44 -9.58 -0.65
N ARG A 90 3.46 -8.92 0.49
CA ARG A 90 4.27 -7.71 0.71
C ARG A 90 5.76 -7.97 0.53
N ILE A 91 6.24 -9.11 1.01
CA ILE A 91 7.66 -9.49 0.92
C ILE A 91 8.02 -9.88 -0.53
N GLU A 92 7.23 -10.76 -1.14
CA GLU A 92 7.50 -11.30 -2.47
C GLU A 92 7.45 -10.21 -3.56
N LEU A 93 6.47 -9.30 -3.48
CA LEU A 93 6.25 -8.25 -4.47
C LEU A 93 6.90 -6.91 -4.11
N TRP A 94 7.85 -6.92 -3.16
CA TRP A 94 8.56 -5.70 -2.80
C TRP A 94 9.22 -5.06 -4.02
N GLY A 95 8.94 -3.75 -4.23
CA GLY A 95 9.49 -2.96 -5.32
C GLY A 95 8.82 -3.19 -6.69
N GLU A 96 7.86 -4.08 -6.84
CA GLU A 96 7.16 -4.37 -8.09
C GLU A 96 5.85 -3.58 -8.18
N VAL A 97 4.82 -4.09 -7.51
CA VAL A 97 3.52 -3.44 -7.44
C VAL A 97 3.47 -2.49 -6.26
N GLY A 98 2.93 -1.29 -6.48
CA GLY A 98 2.85 -0.31 -5.41
C GLY A 98 2.03 -0.82 -4.22
N ARG A 99 2.65 -0.92 -3.04
CA ARG A 99 2.01 -1.33 -1.78
C ARG A 99 0.73 -0.54 -1.47
N ILE A 100 0.64 0.68 -1.96
CA ILE A 100 -0.52 1.54 -1.82
C ILE A 100 -1.82 0.90 -2.34
N TYR A 101 -1.75 0.13 -3.42
CA TYR A 101 -2.92 -0.55 -3.98
C TYR A 101 -3.44 -1.64 -3.05
N ASP A 102 -2.54 -2.41 -2.42
CA ASP A 102 -2.94 -3.42 -1.44
C ASP A 102 -3.55 -2.77 -0.19
N ILE A 103 -2.92 -1.75 0.35
CA ILE A 103 -3.43 -1.03 1.52
C ILE A 103 -4.84 -0.48 1.26
N LYS A 104 -5.04 0.18 0.12
CA LYS A 104 -6.35 0.74 -0.25
C LYS A 104 -7.42 -0.34 -0.45
N ARG A 105 -7.14 -1.40 -1.22
CA ARG A 105 -8.12 -2.46 -1.47
C ARG A 105 -8.48 -3.26 -0.21
N LEU A 106 -7.53 -3.38 0.71
CA LEU A 106 -7.72 -4.07 1.98
C LEU A 106 -8.34 -3.17 3.05
N ARG A 107 -8.50 -1.87 2.75
CA ARG A 107 -8.95 -0.86 3.70
C ARG A 107 -8.16 -0.89 5.01
N GLN A 108 -6.84 -0.91 4.88
CA GLN A 108 -5.94 -0.83 6.03
C GLN A 108 -5.29 0.54 6.08
N GLY A 109 -5.11 1.07 7.28
CA GLY A 109 -4.23 2.20 7.53
C GLY A 109 -2.79 1.74 7.78
N PHE A 110 -1.88 2.70 7.85
CA PHE A 110 -0.53 2.46 8.35
C PHE A 110 -0.10 3.61 9.24
N LYS A 111 0.78 3.30 10.18
CA LYS A 111 1.35 4.28 11.08
C LYS A 111 2.86 4.28 10.90
N ARG A 112 3.44 5.48 10.82
CA ARG A 112 4.89 5.68 10.76
C ARG A 112 5.29 6.57 11.92
N THR A 113 6.27 6.12 12.68
CA THR A 113 6.74 6.82 13.87
C THR A 113 8.25 7.03 13.81
N SER A 114 8.77 7.95 14.60
CA SER A 114 10.21 8.23 14.65
C SER A 114 11.04 7.07 15.17
N ASP A 115 10.49 6.27 16.08
CA ASP A 115 11.10 5.06 16.59
C ASP A 115 11.24 3.96 15.54
N MET A 116 10.42 4.01 14.47
CA MET A 116 10.56 3.18 13.27
C MET A 116 11.60 3.73 12.28
N GLY A 117 12.31 4.80 12.62
CA GLY A 117 13.31 5.42 11.76
C GLY A 117 12.74 6.38 10.70
N HIS A 118 11.47 6.76 10.80
CA HIS A 118 10.89 7.76 9.91
C HIS A 118 11.19 9.18 10.39
N PRO A 119 11.38 10.16 9.49
CA PRO A 119 11.53 11.55 9.87
C PRO A 119 10.32 12.02 10.67
N THR A 120 10.59 12.82 11.71
CA THR A 120 9.54 13.48 12.50
C THR A 120 9.16 14.81 11.87
N GLY A 121 7.90 15.19 12.03
CA GLY A 121 7.43 16.53 11.69
C GLY A 121 6.87 16.69 10.29
N SER A 122 6.85 17.92 9.82
CA SER A 122 6.14 18.39 8.62
C SER A 122 6.56 17.79 7.28
N LEU A 123 7.64 17.03 7.22
CA LEU A 123 8.11 16.35 6.01
C LEU A 123 7.30 15.09 5.68
N LEU A 124 6.57 14.55 6.63
CA LEU A 124 5.67 13.44 6.41
C LEU A 124 4.24 13.95 6.33
N ILE A 125 3.75 14.07 5.13
CA ILE A 125 2.32 14.31 4.84
C ILE A 125 1.54 13.03 5.13
N ASN A 126 1.78 12.42 6.29
CA ASN A 126 1.14 11.17 6.70
C ASN A 126 0.08 11.43 7.75
N ARG A 127 -0.63 12.50 7.59
CA ARG A 127 -1.75 12.81 8.45
C ARG A 127 -2.82 11.77 8.21
N HIS A 128 -3.31 11.18 9.30
CA HIS A 128 -4.44 10.25 9.27
C HIS A 128 -4.26 9.03 8.35
N THR A 129 -3.03 8.64 8.03
CA THR A 129 -2.78 7.41 7.25
C THR A 129 -3.12 6.14 8.03
N ASP A 130 -3.32 6.24 9.32
CA ASP A 130 -3.86 5.19 10.20
C ASP A 130 -5.39 5.05 10.10
N ASP A 131 -6.07 6.00 9.45
CA ASP A 131 -7.47 5.89 9.09
C ASP A 131 -7.60 5.48 7.61
N PRO A 132 -8.08 4.26 7.30
CA PRO A 132 -8.23 3.80 5.91
C PRO A 132 -9.28 4.57 5.10
N GLU A 133 -10.17 5.31 5.75
CA GLU A 133 -11.18 6.15 5.11
C GLU A 133 -10.74 7.62 5.00
N SER A 134 -9.51 7.94 5.39
CA SER A 134 -8.97 9.29 5.34
C SER A 134 -8.97 9.88 3.94
N PHE A 135 -9.21 11.18 3.86
CA PHE A 135 -9.09 11.95 2.62
C PHE A 135 -7.67 11.94 2.06
N ASP A 136 -6.66 11.75 2.88
CA ASP A 136 -5.26 11.68 2.48
C ASP A 136 -4.95 10.51 1.52
N TRP A 137 -5.87 9.52 1.45
CA TRP A 137 -5.80 8.43 0.48
C TRP A 137 -6.32 8.80 -0.90
N VAL A 138 -6.93 9.96 -1.06
CA VAL A 138 -7.56 10.38 -2.31
C VAL A 138 -6.66 11.36 -3.04
N MET A 139 -6.30 11.04 -4.28
CA MET A 139 -5.57 11.97 -5.12
C MET A 139 -6.51 13.07 -5.61
N THR A 140 -6.12 14.32 -5.40
CA THR A 140 -6.88 15.48 -5.89
C THR A 140 -6.67 15.64 -7.40
N ILE A 141 -7.75 16.12 -8.07
CA ILE A 141 -7.65 16.48 -9.49
C ILE A 141 -6.87 17.81 -9.56
N PRO A 142 -5.86 17.91 -10.45
CA PRO A 142 -5.09 19.13 -10.60
C PRO A 142 -5.99 20.36 -10.90
N SER A 143 -5.69 21.48 -10.26
CA SER A 143 -6.50 22.71 -10.43
C SER A 143 -6.63 23.16 -11.88
N LYS A 144 -5.57 23.00 -12.67
CA LYS A 144 -5.60 23.31 -14.11
C LYS A 144 -6.65 22.53 -14.89
N GLU A 145 -6.93 21.29 -14.47
CA GLU A 145 -7.95 20.46 -15.12
C GLU A 145 -9.36 20.95 -14.74
N ILE A 146 -9.53 21.33 -13.48
CA ILE A 146 -10.80 21.90 -12.98
C ILE A 146 -11.07 23.26 -13.64
N ASP A 147 -10.05 24.09 -13.76
CA ASP A 147 -10.16 25.40 -14.41
C ASP A 147 -10.51 25.29 -15.92
N ALA A 148 -10.03 24.23 -16.56
CA ALA A 148 -10.28 23.97 -17.99
C ALA A 148 -11.65 23.33 -18.27
N ASN A 149 -12.23 22.64 -17.31
CA ASN A 149 -13.50 21.94 -17.47
C ASN A 149 -14.44 22.17 -16.28
N PRO A 150 -15.37 23.13 -16.38
CA PRO A 150 -16.26 23.51 -15.29
C PRO A 150 -17.26 22.41 -14.89
N LEU A 151 -17.33 21.32 -15.64
CA LEU A 151 -18.20 20.17 -15.28
C LEU A 151 -17.47 19.14 -14.40
N ILE A 152 -16.17 19.28 -14.20
CA ILE A 152 -15.41 18.40 -13.30
C ILE A 152 -15.66 18.81 -11.86
N LEU A 153 -16.09 17.85 -11.06
CA LEU A 153 -16.16 18.00 -9.60
C LEU A 153 -14.88 17.46 -8.98
N GLN A 154 -14.30 18.22 -8.06
CA GLN A 154 -13.14 17.77 -7.28
C GLN A 154 -13.48 16.51 -6.48
N ASN A 155 -12.52 15.63 -6.35
CA ASN A 155 -12.60 14.53 -5.39
C ASN A 155 -12.83 15.09 -3.98
N PRO A 156 -13.56 14.36 -3.11
CA PRO A 156 -13.75 14.81 -1.76
C PRO A 156 -12.42 15.15 -1.09
N VAL A 157 -12.33 16.36 -0.58
CA VAL A 157 -11.24 16.82 0.28
C VAL A 157 -11.86 17.17 1.62
N GLY A 158 -11.16 16.84 2.70
CA GLY A 158 -11.61 17.12 4.05
C GLY A 158 -10.48 17.72 4.87
N SER A 159 -10.84 18.25 6.01
CA SER A 159 -9.90 18.67 7.04
C SER A 159 -10.26 17.95 8.33
N TYR A 160 -9.26 17.64 9.12
CA TYR A 160 -9.42 17.08 10.44
C TYR A 160 -9.32 18.17 11.50
N PRO A 161 -10.05 18.07 12.62
CA PRO A 161 -10.02 19.10 13.67
C PRO A 161 -8.64 19.35 14.28
N ASP A 162 -7.75 18.36 14.20
CA ASP A 162 -6.39 18.41 14.73
C ASP A 162 -5.35 18.92 13.71
N ASP A 163 -5.76 19.21 12.49
CA ASP A 163 -4.89 19.79 11.46
C ASP A 163 -4.48 21.25 11.73
N SER A 164 -5.14 21.92 12.66
CA SER A 164 -4.96 23.36 12.94
C SER A 164 -3.56 23.78 13.42
N GLY A 165 -2.68 22.82 13.74
CA GLY A 165 -1.30 23.09 14.12
C GLY A 165 -0.26 22.69 13.08
N LEU A 166 -0.72 22.24 11.90
CA LEU A 166 0.13 21.63 10.88
C LEU A 166 0.06 22.38 9.55
N GLU A 167 -0.43 23.62 9.56
CA GLU A 167 -0.34 24.54 8.43
C GLU A 167 1.14 24.75 8.07
N GLY A 168 1.69 23.77 7.37
CA GLY A 168 2.91 23.97 6.61
C GLY A 168 2.51 24.85 5.42
N ASP A 169 3.21 25.96 5.30
CA ASP A 169 3.07 27.00 4.29
C ASP A 169 3.26 26.50 2.86
N ASP A 170 2.47 25.54 2.41
CA ASP A 170 2.34 25.26 0.98
C ASP A 170 1.02 25.89 0.46
N PRO A 171 1.11 27.13 -0.06
CA PRO A 171 -0.07 27.83 -0.60
C PRO A 171 -0.70 27.14 -1.81
N ALA A 172 -0.05 26.09 -2.36
CA ALA A 172 -0.57 25.30 -3.48
C ALA A 172 -1.63 24.27 -3.03
N LEU A 173 -1.72 23.98 -1.74
CA LEU A 173 -2.64 23.00 -1.16
C LEU A 173 -3.83 23.64 -0.41
N ALA A 174 -3.83 24.95 -0.25
CA ALA A 174 -4.99 25.64 0.33
C ALA A 174 -6.20 25.54 -0.62
N PRO A 175 -7.36 25.04 -0.16
CA PRO A 175 -8.58 25.14 -0.95
C PRO A 175 -8.83 26.64 -1.23
N LYS A 176 -8.86 27.02 -2.49
CA LYS A 176 -9.34 28.36 -2.87
C LYS A 176 -10.76 28.48 -2.32
N ALA A 177 -10.96 29.41 -1.42
CA ALA A 177 -12.30 29.78 -0.97
C ALA A 177 -13.15 30.03 -2.21
N ASP A 178 -14.32 29.39 -2.25
CA ASP A 178 -15.31 29.63 -3.29
C ASP A 178 -15.70 31.13 -3.26
N ASP A 179 -15.06 31.90 -4.13
CA ASP A 179 -15.53 33.23 -4.47
C ASP A 179 -16.69 33.10 -5.48
N LYS A 180 -17.81 32.59 -4.98
CA LYS A 180 -19.10 32.67 -5.64
C LYS A 180 -19.99 33.61 -4.87
N THR A 181 -19.67 34.89 -4.93
CA THR A 181 -20.64 35.97 -4.72
C THR A 181 -20.60 36.89 -5.94
N GLU A 182 -21.51 36.62 -6.84
CA GLU A 182 -22.44 37.44 -7.63
C GLU A 182 -22.83 36.76 -8.92
#